data_4c9fde9456dd3cf8b76dcc0d52d04de5
#
_entry.id   4c9fde9456dd3cf8b76dcc0d52d04de5
#
_cell.length_a   1.000
_cell.length_b   1.000
_cell.length_c   1.000
_cell.angle_alpha   90.00
_cell.angle_beta   90.00
_cell.angle_gamma   90.00
#
_symmetry.space_group_name_H-M   'P 1'
#
loop_
_entity.id
_entity.type
_entity.pdbx_description
1 polymer ?
#
loop_
_entity_poly.entity_id
_entity_poly.type
_entity_poly.pdbx_seq_one_letter_code
_entity_poly.pdbx_strand_id
1 'polypeptide(L)'
;MKCTMLKMELADGQEVELTLNFARLLKVKNAKKKLYKEFMDVLKNKDFDIIFDSIKVLYVAYLCANTDKLKTKEVLSEDEFLELVPMDMVLINNLVAELIQPKKK
;
A
#
# COMPACT_ATOMS: atom_id res chain seq x y z
N MET A 1 -0.52 -0.61 -21.07
CA MET A 1 -0.02 -1.31 -19.87
C MET A 1 -1.10 -1.37 -18.81
N LYS A 2 -1.28 -2.51 -18.22
CA LYS A 2 -2.32 -2.69 -17.22
C LYS A 2 -1.77 -2.58 -15.81
N CYS A 3 -2.55 -1.94 -14.94
CA CYS A 3 -2.25 -1.96 -13.53
C CYS A 3 -2.66 -3.29 -12.95
N THR A 4 -1.76 -3.91 -12.20
CA THR A 4 -2.13 -5.12 -11.49
C THR A 4 -2.87 -4.72 -10.22
N MET A 5 -4.09 -5.22 -10.06
CA MET A 5 -4.86 -4.99 -8.85
C MET A 5 -4.86 -6.25 -8.02
N LEU A 6 -4.36 -6.15 -6.81
CA LEU A 6 -4.43 -7.22 -5.83
C LEU A 6 -5.56 -6.92 -4.87
N LYS A 7 -6.02 -7.94 -4.15
CA LYS A 7 -7.07 -7.75 -3.18
C LYS A 7 -6.64 -8.31 -1.84
N MET A 8 -7.07 -7.64 -0.77
CA MET A 8 -6.78 -8.09 0.57
C MET A 8 -8.03 -7.93 1.41
N GLU A 9 -8.36 -8.96 2.18
CA GLU A 9 -9.47 -8.88 3.11
C GLU A 9 -8.98 -8.35 4.45
N LEU A 10 -9.65 -7.31 4.94
CA LEU A 10 -9.32 -6.72 6.24
C LEU A 10 -9.95 -7.55 7.35
N ALA A 11 -9.48 -7.29 8.58
CA ALA A 11 -9.95 -8.06 9.74
C ALA A 11 -11.45 -7.94 9.97
N ASP A 12 -12.05 -6.85 9.51
CA ASP A 12 -13.50 -6.64 9.67
C ASP A 12 -14.32 -7.21 8.52
N GLY A 13 -13.67 -7.91 7.60
CA GLY A 13 -14.36 -8.53 6.47
C GLY A 13 -14.43 -7.70 5.22
N GLN A 14 -14.02 -6.44 5.27
CA GLN A 14 -13.97 -5.61 4.06
C GLN A 14 -12.85 -6.06 3.14
N GLU A 15 -13.11 -6.02 1.84
CA GLU A 15 -12.07 -6.30 0.86
C GLU A 15 -11.59 -4.99 0.26
N VAL A 16 -10.27 -4.79 0.21
CA VAL A 16 -9.68 -3.60 -0.38
C VAL A 16 -8.78 -3.99 -1.53
N GLU A 17 -8.62 -3.07 -2.46
CA GLU A 17 -7.74 -3.27 -3.59
C GLU A 17 -6.40 -2.61 -3.35
N LEU A 18 -5.36 -3.19 -3.92
CA LEU A 18 -3.98 -2.73 -3.77
C LEU A 18 -3.34 -2.68 -5.14
N THR A 19 -2.64 -1.61 -5.43
CA THR A 19 -1.87 -1.51 -6.66
C THR A 19 -0.74 -0.51 -6.48
N LEU A 20 0.30 -0.65 -7.28
CA LEU A 20 1.39 0.34 -7.34
C LEU A 20 1.72 0.61 -8.80
N ASN A 21 1.68 1.86 -9.20
CA ASN A 21 2.25 2.30 -10.45
C ASN A 21 2.59 3.79 -10.33
N PHE A 22 3.41 4.27 -11.23
CA PHE A 22 3.95 5.61 -11.08
C PHE A 22 2.89 6.71 -11.23
N ALA A 23 1.90 6.51 -12.11
CA ALA A 23 0.88 7.53 -12.29
C ALA A 23 0.04 7.71 -11.03
N ARG A 24 -0.35 6.60 -10.42
CA ARG A 24 -1.13 6.65 -9.19
C ARG A 24 -0.28 7.10 -8.02
N LEU A 25 0.98 6.68 -8.00
CA LEU A 25 1.89 7.08 -6.94
C LEU A 25 2.12 8.60 -6.95
N LEU A 26 2.15 9.20 -8.15
CA LEU A 26 2.26 10.64 -8.25
C LEU A 26 1.08 11.35 -7.60
N LYS A 27 -0.12 10.81 -7.77
CA LYS A 27 -1.30 11.38 -7.14
C LYS A 27 -1.22 11.28 -5.61
N VAL A 28 -0.73 10.17 -5.10
CA VAL A 28 -0.51 10.01 -3.66
C VAL A 28 0.53 11.00 -3.17
N LYS A 29 1.62 11.16 -3.91
CA LYS A 29 2.66 12.11 -3.56
C LYS A 29 2.08 13.52 -3.42
N ASN A 30 1.25 13.94 -4.37
CA ASN A 30 0.70 15.28 -4.34
C ASN A 30 -0.31 15.48 -3.22
N ALA A 31 -1.08 14.44 -2.89
CA ALA A 31 -2.10 14.53 -1.85
C ALA A 31 -1.52 14.33 -0.45
N LYS A 32 -0.50 13.48 -0.32
CA LYS A 32 0.06 13.11 0.98
C LYS A 32 1.58 13.07 0.90
N LYS A 33 2.18 14.23 0.84
CA LYS A 33 3.63 14.35 0.60
C LYS A 33 4.45 13.68 1.69
N LYS A 34 4.04 13.82 2.94
CA LYS A 34 4.79 13.24 4.05
C LYS A 34 4.78 11.72 3.97
N LEU A 35 3.63 11.15 3.69
CA LEU A 35 3.51 9.71 3.55
C LEU A 35 4.34 9.20 2.40
N TYR A 36 4.32 9.90 1.26
CA TYR A 36 5.11 9.50 0.12
C TYR A 36 6.60 9.49 0.46
N LYS A 37 7.06 10.51 1.19
CA LYS A 37 8.45 10.56 1.59
C LYS A 37 8.83 9.38 2.49
N GLU A 38 7.96 9.05 3.43
CA GLU A 38 8.20 7.90 4.30
C GLU A 38 8.24 6.61 3.51
N PHE A 39 7.37 6.48 2.51
CA PHE A 39 7.35 5.31 1.65
C PHE A 39 8.65 5.17 0.87
N MET A 40 9.15 6.27 0.32
CA MET A 40 10.41 6.23 -0.41
C MET A 40 11.58 5.88 0.50
N ASP A 41 11.55 6.35 1.75
CA ASP A 41 12.57 5.98 2.72
C ASP A 41 12.55 4.48 3.00
N VAL A 42 11.37 3.89 3.08
CA VAL A 42 11.22 2.44 3.26
C VAL A 42 11.90 1.70 2.11
N LEU A 43 11.68 2.14 0.89
CA LEU A 43 12.24 1.47 -0.28
C LEU A 43 13.76 1.61 -0.37
N LYS A 44 14.31 2.68 0.20
CA LYS A 44 15.74 2.90 0.18
C LYS A 44 16.47 2.31 1.38
N ASN A 45 15.72 1.97 2.42
CA ASN A 45 16.31 1.55 3.67
C ASN A 45 16.81 0.12 3.57
N LYS A 46 18.06 -0.10 3.98
CA LYS A 46 18.61 -1.45 4.00
C LYS A 46 18.12 -2.26 5.19
N ASP A 47 17.68 -1.58 6.24
CA ASP A 47 17.18 -2.22 7.44
C ASP A 47 15.66 -2.31 7.40
N PHE A 48 15.16 -2.92 6.35
CA PHE A 48 13.73 -3.05 6.13
C PHE A 48 13.07 -3.79 7.29
N ASP A 49 12.09 -3.13 7.92
CA ASP A 49 11.32 -3.75 8.99
C ASP A 49 10.23 -4.60 8.33
N ILE A 50 10.37 -5.91 8.44
CA ILE A 50 9.49 -6.81 7.72
C ILE A 50 8.04 -6.71 8.16
N ILE A 51 7.79 -6.14 9.34
CA ILE A 51 6.42 -5.97 9.82
C ILE A 51 5.88 -4.61 9.42
N PHE A 52 6.45 -3.53 9.96
CA PHE A 52 5.87 -2.22 9.80
C PHE A 52 6.13 -1.61 8.44
N ASP A 53 7.30 -1.85 7.86
CA ASP A 53 7.59 -1.34 6.53
C ASP A 53 6.74 -2.04 5.47
N SER A 54 6.50 -3.33 5.66
CA SER A 54 5.59 -4.06 4.75
C SER A 54 4.18 -3.48 4.81
N ILE A 55 3.70 -3.18 6.01
CA ILE A 55 2.37 -2.61 6.15
C ILE A 55 2.31 -1.22 5.53
N LYS A 56 3.38 -0.44 5.65
CA LYS A 56 3.44 0.87 4.98
C LYS A 56 3.31 0.73 3.46
N VAL A 57 3.98 -0.26 2.87
CA VAL A 57 3.86 -0.51 1.45
C VAL A 57 2.42 -0.85 1.09
N LEU A 58 1.78 -1.70 1.89
CA LEU A 58 0.39 -2.06 1.65
C LEU A 58 -0.54 -0.85 1.75
N TYR A 59 -0.30 0.03 2.72
CA TYR A 59 -1.14 1.21 2.87
C TYR A 59 -1.00 2.14 1.67
N VAL A 60 0.22 2.36 1.19
CA VAL A 60 0.43 3.18 0.00
C VAL A 60 -0.24 2.55 -1.21
N ALA A 61 -0.15 1.22 -1.34
CA ALA A 61 -0.82 0.52 -2.44
C ALA A 61 -2.34 0.67 -2.36
N TYR A 62 -2.89 0.64 -1.15
CA TYR A 62 -4.31 0.88 -0.94
C TYR A 62 -4.69 2.29 -1.40
N LEU A 63 -3.90 3.28 -1.06
CA LEU A 63 -4.17 4.65 -1.50
C LEU A 63 -4.05 4.78 -3.03
N CYS A 64 -3.08 4.09 -3.62
CA CYS A 64 -2.95 4.10 -5.08
C CYS A 64 -4.17 3.51 -5.76
N ALA A 65 -4.80 2.52 -5.14
CA ALA A 65 -6.01 1.94 -5.71
C ALA A 65 -7.23 2.84 -5.53
N ASN A 66 -7.13 3.87 -4.69
CA ASN A 66 -8.24 4.76 -4.37
C ASN A 66 -7.89 6.22 -4.58
N THR A 67 -7.19 6.52 -5.67
CA THR A 67 -6.69 7.87 -5.91
C THR A 67 -7.81 8.90 -6.06
N ASP A 68 -8.97 8.49 -6.49
CA ASP A 68 -10.12 9.37 -6.60
C ASP A 68 -10.71 9.76 -5.25
N LYS A 69 -10.34 9.07 -4.20
CA LYS A 69 -10.89 9.30 -2.86
C LYS A 69 -9.86 9.84 -1.87
N LEU A 70 -8.68 10.22 -2.34
CA LEU A 70 -7.60 10.63 -1.44
C LEU A 70 -7.94 11.84 -0.60
N LYS A 71 -8.79 12.72 -1.09
CA LYS A 71 -9.15 13.96 -0.39
C LYS A 71 -10.44 13.83 0.40
N THR A 72 -11.03 12.65 0.42
CA THR A 72 -12.27 12.41 1.14
C THR A 72 -11.98 11.60 2.39
N LYS A 73 -13.02 11.45 3.23
CA LYS A 73 -12.89 10.60 4.42
C LYS A 73 -13.23 9.15 4.13
N GLU A 74 -13.43 8.81 2.85
CA GLU A 74 -13.77 7.45 2.48
C GLU A 74 -12.59 6.50 2.54
N VAL A 75 -11.36 7.03 2.42
CA VAL A 75 -10.19 6.17 2.59
C VAL A 75 -9.83 6.11 4.06
N LEU A 76 -9.33 4.95 4.47
CA LEU A 76 -8.88 4.75 5.84
C LEU A 76 -7.63 5.57 6.09
N SER A 77 -7.49 6.09 7.31
CA SER A 77 -6.23 6.66 7.73
C SER A 77 -5.21 5.55 7.97
N GLU A 78 -3.94 5.93 8.10
CA GLU A 78 -2.91 4.92 8.36
C GLU A 78 -3.20 4.16 9.65
N ASP A 79 -3.62 4.86 10.71
CA ASP A 79 -3.92 4.20 11.97
C ASP A 79 -5.09 3.24 11.83
N GLU A 80 -6.14 3.64 11.12
CA GLU A 80 -7.27 2.76 10.88
C GLU A 80 -6.87 1.54 10.07
N PHE A 81 -6.03 1.75 9.08
CA PHE A 81 -5.56 0.65 8.25
C PHE A 81 -4.74 -0.34 9.08
N LEU A 82 -3.86 0.17 9.95
CA LEU A 82 -3.05 -0.68 10.82
C LEU A 82 -3.91 -1.56 11.71
N GLU A 83 -5.04 -1.03 12.18
CA GLU A 83 -5.91 -1.81 13.05
C GLU A 83 -6.66 -2.91 12.30
N LEU A 84 -6.87 -2.71 11.01
CA LEU A 84 -7.68 -3.64 10.23
C LEU A 84 -6.85 -4.62 9.40
N VAL A 85 -5.55 -4.40 9.26
CA VAL A 85 -4.69 -5.35 8.54
C VAL A 85 -4.64 -6.66 9.31
N PRO A 86 -4.92 -7.80 8.65
CA PRO A 86 -4.88 -9.08 9.34
C PRO A 86 -3.47 -9.45 9.76
N MET A 87 -3.36 -10.13 10.89
CA MET A 87 -2.06 -10.56 11.41
C MET A 87 -1.62 -11.85 10.74
N ASP A 88 -1.42 -11.77 9.45
CA ASP A 88 -1.02 -12.92 8.62
C ASP A 88 0.22 -12.52 7.84
N MET A 89 1.39 -12.81 8.39
CA MET A 89 2.63 -12.38 7.78
C MET A 89 2.90 -13.06 6.45
N VAL A 90 2.41 -14.28 6.27
CA VAL A 90 2.57 -14.95 4.97
C VAL A 90 1.79 -14.18 3.90
N LEU A 91 0.55 -13.82 4.19
CA LEU A 91 -0.26 -13.03 3.27
C LEU A 91 0.39 -11.69 2.99
N ILE A 92 0.83 -10.98 4.04
CA ILE A 92 1.42 -9.66 3.89
C ILE A 92 2.67 -9.73 3.04
N ASN A 93 3.55 -10.67 3.32
CA ASN A 93 4.80 -10.81 2.56
C ASN A 93 4.54 -11.14 1.10
N ASN A 94 3.56 -11.99 0.83
CA ASN A 94 3.22 -12.34 -0.55
C ASN A 94 2.69 -11.13 -1.30
N LEU A 95 1.83 -10.33 -0.67
CA LEU A 95 1.28 -9.15 -1.31
C LEU A 95 2.36 -8.11 -1.59
N VAL A 96 3.24 -7.88 -0.62
CA VAL A 96 4.32 -6.91 -0.81
C VAL A 96 5.24 -7.37 -1.93
N ALA A 97 5.57 -8.65 -1.96
CA ALA A 97 6.45 -9.17 -3.01
C ALA A 97 5.84 -8.95 -4.39
N GLU A 98 4.54 -9.17 -4.54
CA GLU A 98 3.90 -8.97 -5.82
C GLU A 98 3.81 -7.48 -6.21
N LEU A 99 3.68 -6.61 -5.20
CA LEU A 99 3.56 -5.19 -5.47
C LEU A 99 4.87 -4.55 -5.91
N ILE A 100 5.99 -4.93 -5.29
CA ILE A 100 7.24 -4.22 -5.50
C ILE A 100 8.24 -4.98 -6.37
N GLN A 101 8.06 -6.26 -6.61
CA GLN A 101 8.95 -6.98 -7.51
C GLN A 101 8.62 -6.65 -8.96
N PRO A 102 9.63 -6.41 -9.79
CA PRO A 102 9.36 -6.18 -11.20
C PRO A 102 8.82 -7.45 -11.85
N LYS A 103 7.86 -7.25 -12.73
CA LYS A 103 7.29 -8.35 -13.48
C LYS A 103 8.31 -8.87 -14.48
N LYS A 104 8.38 -10.16 -14.58
CA LYS A 104 9.22 -10.78 -15.60
C LYS A 104 8.38 -11.14 -16.79
N LYS A 105 8.98 -11.02 -17.93
CA LYS A 105 8.29 -11.39 -19.16
C LYS A 105 8.28 -12.88 -19.34
#